data_4f29171c081afe7872221d81c7649b26
#
_entry.id   4f29171c081afe7872221d81c7649b26
#
_cell.length_a   1.000
_cell.length_b   1.000
_cell.length_c   1.000
_cell.angle_alpha   90.00
_cell.angle_beta   90.00
_cell.angle_gamma   90.00
#
_symmetry.space_group_name_H-M   'P 1'
#
loop_
_entity.id
_entity.type
_entity.pdbx_description
1 polymer ?
#
loop_
_entity_poly.entity_id
_entity_poly.type
_entity_poly.pdbx_seq_one_letter_code
_entity_poly.pdbx_strand_id
1 'polypeptide(L)'
;MLGRIAAGTPIEAIQHERDRMHVPESILGAGEHFVLEVQGDSMIHAGILDGDFVVIRRGATANSGEIVVALVMGEEATLKRLRKKGASIALEAANPAYETRIFGPDQVQVQGKLVGLIRRYH
;
A
#
# COMPACT_ATOMS: atom_id res chain seq x y z
N MET A 1 2.53 -0.98 -14.35
CA MET A 1 1.15 -0.57 -14.03
C MET A 1 1.19 0.58 -13.02
N LEU A 2 0.41 1.59 -13.27
CA LEU A 2 0.31 2.76 -12.40
C LEU A 2 -1.16 3.01 -12.05
N GLY A 3 -1.49 2.96 -10.79
CA GLY A 3 -2.81 3.27 -10.27
C GLY A 3 -2.71 4.31 -9.16
N ARG A 4 -3.80 4.57 -8.48
CA ARG A 4 -3.86 5.48 -7.35
C ARG A 4 -4.36 4.75 -6.12
N ILE A 5 -3.86 5.13 -4.96
CA ILE A 5 -4.30 4.57 -3.71
C ILE A 5 -4.48 5.66 -2.65
N ALA A 6 -5.57 5.55 -1.91
CA ALA A 6 -5.88 6.37 -0.75
C ALA A 6 -6.48 5.45 0.32
N ALA A 7 -6.80 5.99 1.48
CA ALA A 7 -7.54 5.22 2.48
C ALA A 7 -8.90 4.82 1.89
N GLY A 8 -9.18 3.51 1.81
CA GLY A 8 -10.45 3.02 1.30
C GLY A 8 -10.64 3.08 -0.21
N THR A 9 -9.56 2.99 -0.97
CA THR A 9 -9.63 3.01 -2.44
C THR A 9 -10.30 1.74 -2.97
N PRO A 10 -11.31 1.85 -3.85
CA PRO A 10 -11.88 0.68 -4.50
C PRO A 10 -10.84 -0.09 -5.32
N ILE A 11 -10.94 -1.41 -5.34
CA ILE A 11 -9.96 -2.26 -6.03
C ILE A 11 -9.84 -1.92 -7.52
N GLU A 12 -10.91 -1.49 -8.15
CA GLU A 12 -10.90 -1.10 -9.56
C GLU A 12 -9.93 0.03 -9.85
N ALA A 13 -9.72 0.93 -8.89
CA ALA A 13 -8.83 2.07 -9.07
C ALA A 13 -7.35 1.65 -9.16
N ILE A 14 -6.99 0.53 -8.56
CA ILE A 14 -5.61 0.04 -8.59
C ILE A 14 -5.40 -1.03 -9.66
N GLN A 15 -6.47 -1.55 -10.27
CA GLN A 15 -6.38 -2.54 -11.33
C GLN A 15 -6.23 -1.92 -12.71
N HIS A 16 -6.55 -0.63 -12.86
CA HIS A 16 -6.43 0.06 -14.14
C HIS A 16 -4.99 0.46 -14.40
N GLU A 17 -4.48 0.00 -15.53
CA GLU A 17 -3.19 0.41 -16.04
C GLU A 17 -3.40 1.62 -16.96
N ARG A 18 -3.05 2.81 -16.44
CA ARG A 18 -3.22 4.06 -17.20
C ARG A 18 -1.92 4.57 -17.78
N ASP A 19 -0.88 4.52 -17.00
CA ASP A 19 0.45 5.01 -17.36
C ASP A 19 1.50 4.01 -16.93
N ARG A 20 2.69 4.17 -17.47
CA ARG A 20 3.85 3.38 -17.08
C ARG A 20 4.92 4.32 -16.54
N MET A 21 5.62 3.85 -15.54
CA MET A 21 6.74 4.57 -14.96
C MET A 21 7.98 3.68 -14.99
N HIS A 22 9.09 4.25 -15.45
CA HIS A 22 10.36 3.55 -15.39
C HIS A 22 10.88 3.59 -13.94
N VAL A 23 11.13 2.42 -13.38
CA VAL A 23 11.68 2.30 -12.03
C VAL A 23 13.05 1.66 -12.13
N PRO A 24 14.09 2.28 -11.55
CA PRO A 24 15.44 1.70 -11.59
C PRO A 24 15.47 0.31 -10.97
N GLU A 25 16.21 -0.58 -11.59
CA GLU A 25 16.36 -1.97 -11.11
C GLU A 25 16.92 -2.05 -9.69
N SER A 26 17.67 -1.04 -9.27
CA SER A 26 18.21 -0.97 -7.91
C SER A 26 17.13 -0.92 -6.83
N ILE A 27 15.93 -0.44 -7.17
CA ILE A 27 14.78 -0.41 -6.26
C ILE A 27 14.04 -1.75 -6.29
N LEU A 28 14.00 -2.37 -7.48
CA LEU A 28 13.30 -3.62 -7.69
C LEU A 28 14.13 -4.78 -7.16
N GLY A 29 13.52 -5.65 -6.39
CA GLY A 29 14.10 -6.94 -6.06
C GLY A 29 13.55 -8.00 -7.00
N ALA A 30 13.59 -9.25 -6.58
CA ALA A 30 12.95 -10.35 -7.29
C ALA A 30 11.43 -10.20 -7.27
N GLY A 31 10.76 -10.77 -8.26
CA GLY A 31 9.30 -10.84 -8.32
C GLY A 31 8.67 -9.73 -9.15
N GLU A 32 7.36 -9.74 -9.14
CA GLU A 32 6.56 -8.74 -9.84
C GLU A 32 6.38 -7.49 -9.00
N HIS A 33 6.35 -6.34 -9.67
CA HIS A 33 6.18 -5.05 -9.02
C HIS A 33 5.10 -4.24 -9.72
N PHE A 34 4.45 -3.38 -8.95
CA PHE A 34 3.56 -2.38 -9.51
C PHE A 34 3.75 -1.06 -8.76
N VAL A 35 3.31 0.03 -9.36
CA VAL A 35 3.49 1.37 -8.83
C VAL A 35 2.13 2.01 -8.65
N LEU A 36 1.93 2.67 -7.52
CA LEU A 36 0.70 3.38 -7.21
C LEU A 36 1.02 4.83 -6.84
N GLU A 37 0.21 5.75 -7.32
CA GLU A 37 0.27 7.15 -6.90
C GLU A 37 -0.55 7.32 -5.61
N VAL A 38 0.08 7.87 -4.59
CA VAL A 38 -0.56 8.08 -3.29
C VAL A 38 -1.46 9.31 -3.33
N GLN A 39 -2.66 9.17 -2.81
CA GLN A 39 -3.58 10.29 -2.59
C GLN A 39 -3.87 10.41 -1.11
N GLY A 40 -3.80 11.65 -0.61
CA GLY A 40 -4.09 11.94 0.79
C GLY A 40 -2.89 11.79 1.70
N ASP A 41 -3.13 11.85 3.00
CA ASP A 41 -2.11 12.04 4.01
C ASP A 41 -2.09 10.95 5.09
N SER A 42 -2.71 9.80 4.83
CA SER A 42 -2.83 8.77 5.86
C SER A 42 -1.50 8.15 6.29
N MET A 43 -0.44 8.35 5.51
CA MET A 43 0.87 7.75 5.76
C MET A 43 1.99 8.79 5.88
N ILE A 44 1.66 10.04 6.20
CA ILE A 44 2.66 11.13 6.23
C ILE A 44 3.76 10.93 7.28
N HIS A 45 3.46 10.31 8.41
CA HIS A 45 4.47 10.07 9.44
C HIS A 45 5.42 8.91 9.10
N ALA A 46 5.13 8.18 8.04
CA ALA A 46 6.05 7.21 7.46
C ALA A 46 6.86 7.82 6.30
N GLY A 47 6.74 9.14 6.08
CA GLY A 47 7.43 9.82 5.00
C GLY A 47 6.79 9.63 3.63
N ILE A 48 5.54 9.18 3.58
CA ILE A 48 4.80 8.98 2.33
C ILE A 48 3.79 10.11 2.18
N LEU A 49 3.97 10.94 1.17
CA LEU A 49 3.19 12.16 0.97
C LEU A 49 2.24 12.02 -0.21
N ASP A 50 1.22 12.88 -0.21
CA ASP A 50 0.31 13.00 -1.36
C ASP A 50 1.11 13.26 -2.64
N GLY A 51 0.79 12.52 -3.70
CA GLY A 51 1.50 12.63 -4.98
C GLY A 51 2.74 11.76 -5.11
N ASP A 52 3.20 11.12 -4.03
CA ASP A 52 4.31 10.19 -4.11
C ASP A 52 3.92 8.94 -4.90
N PHE A 53 4.93 8.31 -5.52
CA PHE A 53 4.75 7.02 -6.18
C PHE A 53 5.39 5.94 -5.31
N VAL A 54 4.60 4.97 -4.90
CA VAL A 54 5.08 3.85 -4.10
C VAL A 54 5.28 2.64 -4.99
N VAL A 55 6.44 2.00 -4.84
CA VAL A 55 6.78 0.78 -5.56
C VAL A 55 6.44 -0.40 -4.67
N ILE A 56 5.58 -1.25 -5.15
CA ILE A 56 5.04 -2.38 -4.39
C ILE A 56 5.52 -3.68 -5.03
N ARG A 57 6.12 -4.54 -4.23
CA ARG A 57 6.41 -5.91 -4.67
C ARG A 57 5.19 -6.77 -4.40
N ARG A 58 4.66 -7.38 -5.45
CA ARG A 58 3.48 -8.25 -5.37
C ARG A 58 3.77 -9.46 -4.48
N GLY A 59 2.84 -9.80 -3.61
CA GLY A 59 2.97 -10.94 -2.73
C GLY A 59 1.80 -11.03 -1.76
N ALA A 60 1.52 -12.24 -1.29
CA ALA A 60 0.40 -12.52 -0.41
C ALA A 60 0.79 -12.49 1.08
N THR A 61 2.06 -12.34 1.40
CA THR A 61 2.54 -12.38 2.78
C THR A 61 3.39 -11.15 3.11
N ALA A 62 3.34 -10.76 4.36
CA ALA A 62 4.17 -9.69 4.89
C ALA A 62 4.34 -9.90 6.40
N ASN A 63 5.37 -9.28 6.95
CA ASN A 63 5.65 -9.34 8.38
C ASN A 63 4.99 -8.17 9.10
N SER A 64 4.69 -8.37 10.37
CA SER A 64 4.18 -7.30 11.22
C SER A 64 5.16 -6.13 11.25
N GLY A 65 4.65 -4.92 11.05
CA GLY A 65 5.45 -3.70 10.97
C GLY A 65 5.75 -3.25 9.55
N GLU A 66 5.55 -4.08 8.55
CA GLU A 66 5.76 -3.69 7.16
C GLU A 66 4.57 -2.89 6.60
N ILE A 67 4.86 -1.99 5.66
CA ILE A 67 3.83 -1.23 4.96
C ILE A 67 3.39 -2.03 3.75
N VAL A 68 2.09 -2.24 3.63
CA VAL A 68 1.51 -3.12 2.62
C VAL A 68 0.35 -2.45 1.89
N VAL A 69 0.08 -2.95 0.69
CA VAL A 69 -1.22 -2.78 0.04
C VAL A 69 -2.07 -3.96 0.47
N ALA A 70 -3.19 -3.68 1.11
CA ALA A 70 -4.11 -4.69 1.61
C ALA A 70 -5.47 -4.53 0.95
N LEU A 71 -6.06 -5.67 0.60
CA LEU A 71 -7.44 -5.75 0.12
C LEU A 71 -8.33 -6.10 1.31
N VAL A 72 -9.28 -5.23 1.62
CA VAL A 72 -10.18 -5.36 2.76
C VAL A 72 -11.54 -5.83 2.28
N MET A 73 -12.01 -6.94 2.83
CA MET A 73 -13.33 -7.51 2.51
C MET A 73 -13.54 -7.78 1.02
N GLY A 74 -12.48 -7.94 0.27
CA GLY A 74 -12.54 -8.17 -1.18
C GLY A 74 -12.95 -6.94 -1.99
N GLU A 75 -13.13 -5.77 -1.36
CA GLU A 75 -13.74 -4.62 -2.01
C GLU A 75 -12.83 -3.38 -2.08
N GLU A 76 -12.12 -3.08 -1.01
CA GLU A 76 -11.30 -1.86 -0.99
C GLU A 76 -9.83 -2.18 -0.76
N ALA A 77 -8.97 -1.45 -1.45
CA ALA A 77 -7.53 -1.52 -1.25
C ALA A 77 -7.06 -0.30 -0.46
N THR A 78 -6.06 -0.50 0.38
CA THR A 78 -5.49 0.56 1.20
C THR A 78 -4.00 0.32 1.40
N LEU A 79 -3.26 1.40 1.62
CA LEU A 79 -1.83 1.37 1.96
C LEU A 79 -1.70 1.69 3.45
N LYS A 80 -1.26 0.72 4.23
CA LYS A 80 -1.19 0.86 5.69
C LYS A 80 -0.05 0.02 6.24
N ARG A 81 0.31 0.29 7.50
CA ARG A 81 1.23 -0.56 8.23
C ARG A 81 0.48 -1.75 8.80
N LEU A 82 0.99 -2.93 8.50
CA LEU A 82 0.41 -4.18 8.97
C LEU A 82 0.88 -4.48 10.39
N ARG A 83 -0.06 -4.83 11.26
CA ARG A 83 0.25 -5.37 12.59
C ARG A 83 -0.51 -6.66 12.79
N LYS A 84 0.19 -7.70 13.20
CA LYS A 84 -0.42 -9.00 13.49
C LYS A 84 -0.43 -9.21 14.99
N LYS A 85 -1.61 -9.51 15.55
CA LYS A 85 -1.77 -9.81 16.98
C LYS A 85 -2.65 -11.04 17.12
N GLY A 86 -2.02 -12.21 17.32
CA GLY A 86 -2.75 -13.47 17.33
C GLY A 86 -3.48 -13.69 16.04
N ALA A 87 -4.80 -13.90 16.12
CA ALA A 87 -5.65 -14.06 14.93
C ALA A 87 -6.12 -12.73 14.34
N SER A 88 -5.86 -11.61 15.01
CA SER A 88 -6.31 -10.29 14.53
C SER A 88 -5.27 -9.63 13.66
N ILE A 89 -5.74 -8.84 12.70
CA ILE A 89 -4.90 -8.04 11.81
C ILE A 89 -5.32 -6.59 11.96
N ALA A 90 -4.36 -5.73 12.31
CA ALA A 90 -4.58 -4.29 12.38
C ALA A 90 -3.93 -3.62 11.19
N LEU A 91 -4.65 -2.68 10.58
CA LEU A 91 -4.16 -1.82 9.52
C LEU A 91 -4.03 -0.40 10.09
N GLU A 92 -2.79 0.00 10.28
CA GLU A 92 -2.43 1.24 10.97
C GLU A 92 -2.04 2.32 9.99
N ALA A 93 -2.70 3.47 10.05
CA ALA A 93 -2.22 4.65 9.35
C ALA A 93 -0.99 5.21 10.07
N ALA A 94 -0.11 5.86 9.35
CA ALA A 94 1.00 6.63 9.92
C ALA A 94 0.59 8.10 10.04
N ASN A 95 -0.52 8.33 10.70
CA ASN A 95 -1.09 9.63 10.93
C ASN A 95 -2.16 9.50 12.02
N PRO A 96 -2.01 10.17 13.18
CA PRO A 96 -2.96 10.02 14.28
C PRO A 96 -4.38 10.53 13.98
N ALA A 97 -4.58 11.27 12.90
CA ALA A 97 -5.92 11.68 12.47
C ALA A 97 -6.75 10.51 11.92
N TYR A 98 -6.12 9.37 11.65
CA TYR A 98 -6.79 8.18 11.12
C TYR A 98 -6.80 7.07 12.15
N GLU A 99 -7.93 6.41 12.30
CA GLU A 99 -8.06 5.30 13.25
C GLU A 99 -7.41 4.03 12.71
N THR A 100 -6.84 3.24 13.63
CA THR A 100 -6.41 1.88 13.32
C THR A 100 -7.64 1.01 13.17
N ARG A 101 -7.70 0.26 12.07
CA ARG A 101 -8.80 -0.67 11.79
C ARG A 101 -8.34 -2.08 12.10
N ILE A 102 -9.16 -2.82 12.83
CA ILE A 102 -8.85 -4.19 13.26
C ILE A 102 -9.81 -5.17 12.60
N PHE A 103 -9.24 -6.25 12.06
CA PHE A 103 -9.99 -7.24 11.28
C PHE A 103 -9.65 -8.66 11.73
N GLY A 104 -10.53 -9.59 11.42
CA GLY A 104 -10.21 -11.00 11.48
C GLY A 104 -9.33 -11.42 10.31
N PRO A 105 -8.70 -12.60 10.38
CA PRO A 105 -7.72 -13.02 9.38
C PRO A 105 -8.30 -13.23 7.98
N ASP A 106 -9.59 -13.51 7.88
CA ASP A 106 -10.25 -13.76 6.59
C ASP A 106 -10.69 -12.47 5.89
N GLN A 107 -10.58 -11.34 6.55
CA GLN A 107 -11.10 -10.07 6.05
C GLN A 107 -10.06 -9.23 5.33
N VAL A 108 -8.80 -9.57 5.44
CA VAL A 108 -7.68 -8.82 4.87
C VAL A 108 -6.79 -9.74 4.07
N GLN A 109 -6.48 -9.33 2.83
CA GLN A 109 -5.56 -10.04 1.96
C GLN A 109 -4.44 -9.10 1.55
N VAL A 110 -3.21 -9.44 1.89
CA VAL A 110 -2.04 -8.67 1.46
C VAL A 110 -1.86 -8.83 -0.04
N GLN A 111 -1.71 -7.72 -0.75
CA GLN A 111 -1.48 -7.70 -2.19
C GLN A 111 -0.01 -7.48 -2.54
N GLY A 112 0.73 -6.89 -1.64
CA GLY A 112 2.14 -6.62 -1.80
C GLY A 112 2.68 -5.73 -0.71
N LYS A 113 4.00 -5.53 -0.71
CA LYS A 113 4.64 -4.70 0.29
C LYS A 113 5.46 -3.58 -0.33
N LEU A 114 5.57 -2.49 0.39
CA LEU A 114 6.34 -1.32 -0.01
C LEU A 114 7.82 -1.68 -0.06
N VAL A 115 8.45 -1.44 -1.21
CA VAL A 115 9.90 -1.64 -1.39
C VAL A 115 10.62 -0.39 -1.86
N GLY A 116 9.91 0.63 -2.31
CA GLY A 116 10.54 1.87 -2.74
C GLY A 116 9.52 3.00 -2.87
N LEU A 117 10.06 4.21 -3.00
CA LEU A 117 9.26 5.42 -3.15
C LEU A 117 9.96 6.35 -4.12
N ILE A 118 9.18 6.95 -5.00
CA ILE A 118 9.66 7.93 -5.96
C ILE A 118 8.87 9.20 -5.77
N ARG A 119 9.59 10.32 -5.62
CA ARG A 119 8.97 11.65 -5.46
C ARG A 119 9.52 12.58 -6.51
N ARG A 120 8.62 13.28 -7.16
CA ARG A 120 8.99 14.30 -8.15
C ARG A 120 8.77 15.69 -7.58
N TYR A 121 9.67 16.60 -7.92
CA TYR A 121 9.54 18.02 -7.60
C TYR A 121 9.22 18.77 -8.89
N HIS A 122 8.30 19.70 -8.79
CA HIS A 122 7.85 20.49 -9.93
C HIS A 122 8.40 21.91 -9.87
#